data_302bd6e828f6581b9d074a59d6e1da35
#
_entry.id   302bd6e828f6581b9d074a59d6e1da35
#
_cell.length_a   1.000
_cell.length_b   1.000
_cell.length_c   1.000
_cell.angle_alpha   90.00
_cell.angle_beta   90.00
_cell.angle_gamma   90.00
#
_symmetry.space_group_name_H-M   'P 1'
#
loop_
_entity.id
_entity.type
_entity.pdbx_description
1 polymer ?
#
loop_
_entity_poly.entity_id
_entity_poly.type
_entity_poly.pdbx_seq_one_letter_code
_entity_poly.pdbx_strand_id
1 'polypeptide(L)'
;TVDKQILADPQISFRVMDFSNTGRRNPFADAFPSNFYQNVGGYHAAKLGIYQDIIKKYLGNPAKYMHIYNMLNTKYFIAGESDNLVARKNPGAMGNAWFASSMKLVDNADAELAALEDSTIAQHVVVNKRFANFAHPDKIQFDSTATVSLTKYIPDDLTYTYNAATPQFLVFSEIYYPEAKGWHVYIDGK
;
A
#
# COMPACT_ATOMS: atom_id res chain seq x y z
N THR A 1 -10.87 -10.72 21.77
CA THR A 1 -11.52 -10.42 20.47
C THR A 1 -10.47 -10.09 19.43
N VAL A 2 -10.80 -10.26 18.17
CA VAL A 2 -9.96 -9.90 17.01
C VAL A 2 -9.53 -8.43 17.12
N ASP A 3 -10.46 -7.54 17.45
CA ASP A 3 -10.18 -6.10 17.58
C ASP A 3 -9.11 -5.81 18.64
N LYS A 4 -9.18 -6.45 19.82
CA LYS A 4 -8.17 -6.27 20.86
C LYS A 4 -6.77 -6.68 20.38
N GLN A 5 -6.68 -7.76 19.61
CA GLN A 5 -5.41 -8.22 19.04
C GLN A 5 -4.83 -7.21 18.05
N ILE A 6 -5.66 -6.69 17.14
CA ILE A 6 -5.24 -5.76 16.09
C ILE A 6 -4.88 -4.40 16.69
N LEU A 7 -5.73 -3.86 17.59
CA LEU A 7 -5.53 -2.54 18.20
C LEU A 7 -4.38 -2.51 19.22
N ALA A 8 -3.91 -3.67 19.70
CA ALA A 8 -2.72 -3.78 20.54
C ALA A 8 -1.39 -3.78 19.78
N ASP A 9 -1.43 -3.79 18.43
CA ASP A 9 -0.20 -3.74 17.63
C ASP A 9 0.46 -2.35 17.75
N PRO A 10 1.74 -2.26 18.13
CA PRO A 10 2.42 -0.99 18.38
C PRO A 10 2.76 -0.19 17.11
N GLN A 11 2.57 -0.74 15.92
CA GLN A 11 2.87 -0.04 14.68
C GLN A 11 1.92 1.15 14.50
N ILE A 12 2.48 2.33 14.19
CA ILE A 12 1.75 3.61 14.11
C ILE A 12 0.61 3.56 13.09
N SER A 13 0.85 2.92 11.93
CA SER A 13 -0.15 2.82 10.85
C SER A 13 0.04 1.54 10.05
N PHE A 14 -1.05 0.87 9.77
CA PHE A 14 -1.14 -0.30 8.89
C PHE A 14 -2.57 -0.49 8.42
N ARG A 15 -2.78 -1.30 7.40
CA ARG A 15 -4.11 -1.63 6.91
C ARG A 15 -4.54 -3.03 7.31
N VAL A 16 -5.84 -3.21 7.39
CA VAL A 16 -6.51 -4.49 7.65
C VAL A 16 -7.36 -4.83 6.44
N MET A 17 -7.42 -6.10 6.08
CA MET A 17 -8.37 -6.61 5.11
C MET A 17 -9.32 -7.59 5.80
N ASP A 18 -10.60 -7.26 5.80
CA ASP A 18 -11.63 -8.08 6.41
C ASP A 18 -12.33 -8.94 5.37
N PHE A 19 -12.04 -10.24 5.42
CA PHE A 19 -12.72 -11.27 4.63
C PHE A 19 -13.76 -12.04 5.44
N SER A 20 -14.08 -11.61 6.64
CA SER A 20 -15.13 -12.25 7.43
C SER A 20 -16.48 -12.14 6.73
N ASN A 21 -17.28 -13.17 6.86
CA ASN A 21 -18.62 -13.23 6.26
C ASN A 21 -18.67 -12.96 4.74
N THR A 22 -17.59 -13.28 4.00
CA THR A 22 -17.51 -13.04 2.54
C THR A 22 -18.60 -13.77 1.75
N GLY A 23 -19.13 -14.85 2.27
CA GLY A 23 -20.31 -15.51 1.69
C GLY A 23 -21.61 -14.68 1.75
N ARG A 24 -21.65 -13.64 2.58
CA ARG A 24 -22.79 -12.76 2.81
C ARG A 24 -22.54 -11.30 2.44
N ARG A 25 -21.28 -10.88 2.45
CA ARG A 25 -20.88 -9.48 2.23
C ARG A 25 -19.70 -9.40 1.26
N ASN A 26 -19.75 -8.41 0.38
CA ASN A 26 -18.59 -8.07 -0.44
C ASN A 26 -17.65 -7.16 0.38
N PRO A 27 -16.43 -7.59 0.72
CA PRO A 27 -15.51 -6.81 1.54
C PRO A 27 -15.11 -5.45 0.92
N PHE A 28 -15.27 -5.30 -0.40
CA PHE A 28 -15.01 -4.04 -1.11
C PHE A 28 -16.25 -3.15 -1.22
N ALA A 29 -17.38 -3.57 -0.69
CA ALA A 29 -18.64 -2.83 -0.63
C ALA A 29 -19.19 -2.70 0.79
N ASP A 30 -18.47 -3.16 1.81
CA ASP A 30 -18.83 -3.05 3.22
C ASP A 30 -17.96 -2.01 3.94
N ALA A 31 -18.57 -0.90 4.36
CA ALA A 31 -17.88 0.16 5.07
C ALA A 31 -17.69 -0.11 6.58
N PHE A 32 -18.34 -1.13 7.14
CA PHE A 32 -18.34 -1.38 8.59
C PHE A 32 -16.93 -1.53 9.19
N PRO A 33 -16.00 -2.31 8.59
CA PRO A 33 -14.65 -2.44 9.12
C PRO A 33 -13.87 -1.12 9.20
N SER A 34 -14.21 -0.14 8.36
CA SER A 34 -13.55 1.17 8.34
C SER A 34 -13.83 2.03 9.58
N ASN A 35 -14.82 1.65 10.40
CA ASN A 35 -15.05 2.29 11.70
C ASN A 35 -14.00 1.93 12.76
N PHE A 36 -13.25 0.84 12.53
CA PHE A 36 -12.29 0.30 13.50
C PHE A 36 -10.86 0.33 13.00
N TYR A 37 -10.65 0.22 11.68
CA TYR A 37 -9.35 0.03 11.06
C TYR A 37 -9.19 0.89 9.82
N GLN A 38 -7.94 1.19 9.46
CA GLN A 38 -7.59 1.55 8.09
C GLN A 38 -7.82 0.31 7.22
N ASN A 39 -8.88 0.32 6.42
CA ASN A 39 -9.32 -0.87 5.70
C ASN A 39 -8.90 -0.83 4.23
N VAL A 40 -8.37 -1.95 3.71
CA VAL A 40 -8.08 -2.12 2.27
C VAL A 40 -9.38 -2.24 1.47
N GLY A 41 -10.40 -2.85 2.04
CA GLY A 41 -11.75 -2.96 1.47
C GLY A 41 -12.57 -1.69 1.67
N GLY A 42 -13.87 -1.88 1.83
CA GLY A 42 -14.81 -0.82 2.16
C GLY A 42 -15.55 -0.22 0.99
N TYR A 43 -16.68 0.40 1.32
CA TYR A 43 -17.48 1.18 0.38
C TYR A 43 -17.17 2.67 0.53
N HIS A 44 -16.94 3.34 -0.58
CA HIS A 44 -16.90 4.79 -0.65
C HIS A 44 -17.50 5.26 -1.99
N ALA A 45 -18.47 6.18 -1.95
CA ALA A 45 -19.15 6.65 -3.15
C ALA A 45 -18.22 7.38 -4.14
N ALA A 46 -17.17 8.04 -3.62
CA ALA A 46 -16.14 8.74 -4.39
C ALA A 46 -14.81 7.96 -4.47
N LYS A 47 -14.88 6.63 -4.55
CA LYS A 47 -13.68 5.78 -4.69
C LYS A 47 -12.90 6.14 -5.96
N LEU A 48 -11.59 6.30 -5.85
CA LEU A 48 -10.73 6.58 -7.00
C LEU A 48 -10.80 5.47 -8.05
N GLY A 49 -10.91 5.85 -9.32
CA GLY A 49 -10.97 4.90 -10.44
C GLY A 49 -9.77 3.97 -10.48
N ILE A 50 -8.55 4.50 -10.30
CA ILE A 50 -7.32 3.71 -10.26
C ILE A 50 -7.35 2.63 -9.17
N TYR A 51 -7.91 2.93 -8.00
CA TYR A 51 -8.03 1.95 -6.92
C TYR A 51 -9.12 0.92 -7.22
N GLN A 52 -10.22 1.35 -7.86
CA GLN A 52 -11.29 0.45 -8.28
C GLN A 52 -10.80 -0.56 -9.34
N ASP A 53 -9.86 -0.17 -10.21
CA ASP A 53 -9.27 -1.09 -11.19
C ASP A 53 -8.38 -2.14 -10.52
N ILE A 54 -7.61 -1.76 -9.51
CA ILE A 54 -6.84 -2.69 -8.68
C ILE A 54 -7.76 -3.69 -7.96
N ILE A 55 -8.87 -3.21 -7.37
CA ILE A 55 -9.87 -4.08 -6.74
C ILE A 55 -10.41 -5.10 -7.74
N LYS A 56 -10.88 -4.64 -8.89
CA LYS A 56 -11.50 -5.49 -9.91
C LYS A 56 -10.54 -6.54 -10.47
N LYS A 57 -9.29 -6.13 -10.73
CA LYS A 57 -8.32 -6.99 -11.42
C LYS A 57 -7.57 -7.93 -10.47
N TYR A 58 -7.27 -7.47 -9.24
CA TYR A 58 -6.29 -8.14 -8.39
C TYR A 58 -6.81 -8.52 -7.00
N LEU A 59 -7.45 -7.60 -6.28
CA LEU A 59 -7.75 -7.81 -4.86
C LEU A 59 -8.86 -8.85 -4.61
N GLY A 60 -9.57 -9.29 -5.62
CA GLY A 60 -10.52 -10.42 -5.53
C GLY A 60 -9.85 -11.79 -5.35
N ASN A 61 -8.53 -11.90 -5.57
CA ASN A 61 -7.78 -13.16 -5.46
C ASN A 61 -6.51 -13.00 -4.62
N PRO A 62 -6.62 -12.96 -3.29
CA PRO A 62 -5.47 -12.77 -2.41
C PRO A 62 -4.43 -13.89 -2.51
N ALA A 63 -4.83 -15.13 -2.84
CA ALA A 63 -3.90 -16.24 -2.98
C ALA A 63 -2.91 -16.03 -4.14
N LYS A 64 -3.35 -15.39 -5.23
CA LYS A 64 -2.50 -15.08 -6.38
C LYS A 64 -1.74 -13.76 -6.21
N TYR A 65 -2.37 -12.76 -5.61
CA TYR A 65 -1.87 -11.38 -5.60
C TYR A 65 -1.53 -10.87 -4.20
N MET A 66 -1.00 -11.76 -3.35
CA MET A 66 -0.60 -11.40 -1.97
C MET A 66 0.43 -10.26 -1.94
N HIS A 67 1.32 -10.18 -2.93
CA HIS A 67 2.30 -9.11 -3.04
C HIS A 67 1.67 -7.72 -3.12
N ILE A 68 0.47 -7.58 -3.74
CA ILE A 68 -0.25 -6.29 -3.77
C ILE A 68 -0.76 -5.94 -2.37
N TYR A 69 -1.28 -6.89 -1.62
CA TYR A 69 -1.64 -6.67 -0.21
C TYR A 69 -0.43 -6.29 0.65
N ASN A 70 0.74 -6.89 0.36
CA ASN A 70 1.99 -6.53 1.04
C ASN A 70 2.38 -5.07 0.77
N MET A 71 2.30 -4.62 -0.49
CA MET A 71 2.55 -3.22 -0.90
C MET A 71 1.52 -2.25 -0.32
N LEU A 72 0.27 -2.68 -0.14
CA LEU A 72 -0.77 -1.90 0.53
C LEU A 72 -0.61 -1.88 2.06
N ASN A 73 0.50 -2.39 2.59
CA ASN A 73 0.74 -2.49 4.04
C ASN A 73 -0.41 -3.20 4.79
N THR A 74 -0.96 -4.26 4.19
CA THR A 74 -2.01 -5.07 4.82
C THR A 74 -1.39 -5.98 5.86
N LYS A 75 -1.44 -5.56 7.11
CA LYS A 75 -0.77 -6.26 8.23
C LYS A 75 -1.61 -7.37 8.83
N TYR A 76 -2.93 -7.25 8.75
CA TYR A 76 -3.85 -8.26 9.25
C TYR A 76 -4.92 -8.61 8.22
N PHE A 77 -5.26 -9.89 8.18
CA PHE A 77 -6.43 -10.41 7.51
C PHE A 77 -7.39 -10.96 8.56
N ILE A 78 -8.64 -10.51 8.51
CA ILE A 78 -9.72 -11.07 9.33
C ILE A 78 -10.48 -12.09 8.49
N ALA A 79 -10.68 -13.27 9.03
CA ALA A 79 -11.41 -14.36 8.39
C ALA A 79 -12.30 -15.08 9.42
N GLY A 80 -13.24 -15.88 8.94
CA GLY A 80 -14.18 -16.62 9.78
C GLY A 80 -15.60 -16.08 9.66
N GLU A 81 -16.50 -16.66 10.43
CA GLU A 81 -17.92 -16.32 10.42
C GLU A 81 -18.44 -16.12 11.85
N SER A 82 -19.35 -15.16 12.01
CA SER A 82 -20.04 -14.87 13.26
C SER A 82 -19.07 -14.71 14.45
N ASP A 83 -19.14 -15.57 15.44
CA ASP A 83 -18.36 -15.50 16.67
C ASP A 83 -16.96 -16.13 16.56
N ASN A 84 -16.65 -16.78 15.42
CA ASN A 84 -15.39 -17.48 15.17
C ASN A 84 -14.43 -16.67 14.28
N LEU A 85 -14.32 -15.38 14.53
CA LEU A 85 -13.40 -14.52 13.79
C LEU A 85 -11.96 -14.74 14.24
N VAL A 86 -11.04 -14.76 13.27
CA VAL A 86 -9.61 -14.88 13.50
C VAL A 86 -8.86 -13.76 12.75
N ALA A 87 -8.01 -13.03 13.45
CA ALA A 87 -7.05 -12.12 12.85
C ALA A 87 -5.74 -12.86 12.57
N ARG A 88 -5.35 -12.93 11.30
CA ARG A 88 -4.08 -13.52 10.85
C ARG A 88 -3.12 -12.41 10.49
N LYS A 89 -1.97 -12.38 11.15
CA LYS A 89 -0.91 -11.43 10.85
C LYS A 89 -0.25 -11.80 9.52
N ASN A 90 -0.02 -10.80 8.68
CA ASN A 90 0.73 -10.92 7.44
C ASN A 90 2.19 -10.51 7.65
N PRO A 91 3.14 -11.44 7.70
CA PRO A 91 4.55 -11.11 7.87
C PRO A 91 5.17 -10.45 6.64
N GLY A 92 4.50 -10.53 5.49
CA GLY A 92 4.96 -9.92 4.24
C GLY A 92 4.56 -8.45 4.05
N ALA A 93 3.79 -7.85 4.98
CA ALA A 93 3.43 -6.44 4.89
C ALA A 93 4.68 -5.55 4.87
N MET A 94 4.79 -4.67 3.86
CA MET A 94 6.02 -3.91 3.56
C MET A 94 6.15 -2.61 4.36
N GLY A 95 5.19 -2.30 5.22
CA GLY A 95 5.17 -1.03 5.94
C GLY A 95 4.60 0.12 5.11
N ASN A 96 4.75 1.34 5.63
CA ASN A 96 4.19 2.54 5.00
C ASN A 96 5.07 3.08 3.87
N ALA A 97 6.34 2.69 3.83
CA ALA A 97 7.28 3.03 2.76
C ALA A 97 8.42 2.02 2.69
N TRP A 98 9.04 1.88 1.51
CA TRP A 98 10.23 1.04 1.29
C TRP A 98 11.06 1.56 0.11
N PHE A 99 12.33 1.14 0.03
CA PHE A 99 13.19 1.43 -1.10
C PHE A 99 13.08 0.33 -2.17
N ALA A 100 12.86 0.72 -3.44
CA ALA A 100 12.85 -0.19 -4.57
C ALA A 100 14.27 -0.40 -5.12
N SER A 101 14.55 -1.62 -5.59
CA SER A 101 15.86 -1.98 -6.15
C SER A 101 16.08 -1.41 -7.53
N SER A 102 15.02 -1.25 -8.30
CA SER A 102 15.07 -0.65 -9.65
C SER A 102 13.73 -0.03 -10.02
N MET A 103 13.79 0.84 -11.01
CA MET A 103 12.63 1.50 -11.60
C MET A 103 12.68 1.41 -13.11
N LYS A 104 11.52 1.22 -13.74
CA LYS A 104 11.36 1.24 -15.19
C LYS A 104 10.25 2.21 -15.59
N LEU A 105 10.48 2.99 -16.65
CA LEU A 105 9.43 3.83 -17.23
C LEU A 105 8.51 3.03 -18.15
N VAL A 106 7.20 3.22 -18.00
CA VAL A 106 6.16 2.61 -18.85
C VAL A 106 5.30 3.67 -19.54
N ASP A 107 4.66 3.30 -20.64
CA ASP A 107 4.06 4.27 -21.57
C ASP A 107 2.75 4.90 -21.05
N ASN A 108 1.97 4.16 -20.28
CA ASN A 108 0.61 4.56 -19.90
C ASN A 108 0.14 3.84 -18.63
N ALA A 109 -1.04 4.24 -18.15
CA ALA A 109 -1.67 3.69 -16.95
C ALA A 109 -2.03 2.19 -17.08
N ASP A 110 -2.36 1.71 -18.29
CA ASP A 110 -2.66 0.30 -18.50
C ASP A 110 -1.41 -0.56 -18.32
N ALA A 111 -0.25 -0.05 -18.75
CA ALA A 111 1.04 -0.70 -18.55
C ALA A 111 1.45 -0.68 -17.06
N GLU A 112 1.17 0.41 -16.32
CA GLU A 112 1.34 0.46 -14.86
C GLU A 112 0.47 -0.58 -14.17
N LEU A 113 -0.81 -0.65 -14.55
CA LEU A 113 -1.73 -1.61 -13.97
C LEU A 113 -1.33 -3.06 -14.31
N ALA A 114 -0.93 -3.33 -15.56
CA ALA A 114 -0.49 -4.66 -15.99
C ALA A 114 0.78 -5.12 -15.26
N ALA A 115 1.68 -4.21 -14.94
CA ALA A 115 2.91 -4.54 -14.21
C ALA A 115 2.66 -5.11 -12.80
N LEU A 116 1.50 -4.83 -12.19
CA LEU A 116 1.11 -5.41 -10.90
C LEU A 116 0.87 -6.94 -10.96
N GLU A 117 0.89 -7.57 -12.13
CA GLU A 117 0.86 -9.03 -12.23
C GLU A 117 2.19 -9.67 -11.82
N ASP A 118 3.29 -8.92 -11.92
CA ASP A 118 4.60 -9.39 -11.52
C ASP A 118 4.73 -9.35 -9.99
N SER A 119 4.98 -10.48 -9.37
CA SER A 119 5.15 -10.59 -7.92
C SER A 119 6.40 -9.87 -7.39
N THR A 120 7.33 -9.51 -8.25
CA THR A 120 8.55 -8.76 -7.91
C THR A 120 8.38 -7.24 -8.06
N ILE A 121 7.19 -6.77 -8.42
CA ILE A 121 6.90 -5.35 -8.68
C ILE A 121 7.25 -4.42 -7.51
N ALA A 122 7.24 -4.91 -6.29
CA ALA A 122 7.62 -4.14 -5.12
C ALA A 122 9.11 -3.77 -5.11
N GLN A 123 9.97 -4.62 -5.70
CA GLN A 123 11.40 -4.36 -5.84
C GLN A 123 11.73 -3.69 -7.19
N HIS A 124 10.99 -4.03 -8.25
CA HIS A 124 11.23 -3.57 -9.63
C HIS A 124 10.05 -2.71 -10.11
N VAL A 125 9.91 -1.54 -9.49
CA VAL A 125 8.73 -0.67 -9.69
C VAL A 125 8.67 -0.09 -11.09
N VAL A 126 7.46 0.22 -11.53
CA VAL A 126 7.22 0.93 -12.78
C VAL A 126 6.65 2.32 -12.50
N VAL A 127 7.01 3.27 -13.35
CA VAL A 127 6.57 4.66 -13.28
C VAL A 127 6.17 5.13 -14.67
N ASN A 128 5.08 5.86 -14.78
CA ASN A 128 4.59 6.40 -16.04
C ASN A 128 5.61 7.39 -16.64
N LYS A 129 5.85 7.30 -17.93
CA LYS A 129 6.76 8.19 -18.69
C LYS A 129 6.42 9.69 -18.57
N ARG A 130 5.17 10.04 -18.21
CA ARG A 130 4.81 11.44 -17.92
C ARG A 130 5.65 12.06 -16.79
N PHE A 131 6.24 11.22 -15.93
CA PHE A 131 7.13 11.63 -14.84
C PHE A 131 8.61 11.49 -15.17
N ALA A 132 8.99 11.23 -16.44
CA ALA A 132 10.38 11.00 -16.86
C ALA A 132 11.34 12.15 -16.50
N ASN A 133 10.82 13.39 -16.41
CA ASN A 133 11.63 14.54 -16.01
C ASN A 133 12.07 14.49 -14.51
N PHE A 134 11.40 13.71 -13.71
CA PHE A 134 11.68 13.56 -12.27
C PHE A 134 12.22 12.17 -11.93
N ALA A 135 11.82 11.15 -12.70
CA ALA A 135 12.18 9.76 -12.49
C ALA A 135 13.43 9.40 -13.29
N HIS A 136 14.54 9.18 -12.60
CA HIS A 136 15.84 8.89 -13.19
C HIS A 136 16.30 7.47 -12.84
N PRO A 137 15.90 6.43 -13.60
CA PRO A 137 16.27 5.03 -13.31
C PRO A 137 17.78 4.80 -13.22
N ASP A 138 18.54 5.53 -14.02
CA ASP A 138 20.00 5.47 -14.11
C ASP A 138 20.73 6.00 -12.86
N LYS A 139 20.05 6.77 -12.02
CA LYS A 139 20.63 7.35 -10.81
C LYS A 139 20.42 6.48 -9.56
N ILE A 140 19.58 5.46 -9.63
CA ILE A 140 19.30 4.60 -8.49
C ILE A 140 20.52 3.70 -8.24
N GLN A 141 21.04 3.76 -7.02
CA GLN A 141 22.12 2.88 -6.54
C GLN A 141 21.61 2.15 -5.31
N PHE A 142 20.88 1.06 -5.54
CA PHE A 142 20.20 0.34 -4.45
C PHE A 142 21.17 -0.04 -3.32
N ASP A 143 20.80 0.37 -2.12
CA ASP A 143 21.50 0.06 -0.88
C ASP A 143 20.57 -0.79 0.00
N SER A 144 20.91 -2.06 0.16
CA SER A 144 20.13 -3.00 0.98
C SER A 144 20.15 -2.68 2.48
N THR A 145 21.04 -1.80 2.92
CA THR A 145 21.14 -1.33 4.30
C THR A 145 20.32 -0.07 4.57
N ALA A 146 19.83 0.58 3.50
CA ALA A 146 18.98 1.74 3.62
C ALA A 146 17.68 1.40 4.36
N THR A 147 17.26 2.30 5.24
CA THR A 147 16.06 2.14 6.06
C THR A 147 15.15 3.36 5.96
N VAL A 148 13.85 3.11 6.06
CA VAL A 148 12.83 4.15 6.15
C VAL A 148 11.78 3.73 7.18
N SER A 149 11.30 4.68 7.98
CA SER A 149 10.29 4.42 9.01
C SER A 149 9.34 5.60 9.12
N LEU A 150 8.05 5.30 9.21
CA LEU A 150 7.01 6.27 9.57
C LEU A 150 7.15 6.60 11.06
N THR A 151 7.29 7.88 11.38
CA THR A 151 7.45 8.37 12.76
C THR A 151 6.24 9.16 13.27
N LYS A 152 5.44 9.70 12.35
CA LYS A 152 4.19 10.38 12.66
C LYS A 152 3.16 10.08 11.58
N TYR A 153 1.93 9.79 12.02
CA TYR A 153 0.77 9.63 11.15
C TYR A 153 -0.36 10.55 11.59
N ILE A 154 -0.67 11.51 10.76
CA ILE A 154 -1.92 12.27 10.74
C ILE A 154 -2.45 12.12 9.30
N PRO A 155 -3.74 11.98 9.04
CA PRO A 155 -4.26 11.64 7.71
C PRO A 155 -3.77 12.51 6.55
N ASP A 156 -3.38 13.76 6.82
CA ASP A 156 -2.88 14.76 5.87
C ASP A 156 -1.43 15.21 6.15
N ASP A 157 -0.76 14.59 7.13
CA ASP A 157 0.62 14.94 7.52
C ASP A 157 1.38 13.68 7.97
N LEU A 158 2.17 13.12 7.07
CA LEU A 158 2.97 11.92 7.30
C LEU A 158 4.45 12.32 7.42
N THR A 159 5.08 11.95 8.53
CA THR A 159 6.51 12.18 8.72
C THR A 159 7.27 10.86 8.72
N TYR A 160 8.34 10.80 7.94
CA TYR A 160 9.24 9.66 7.84
C TYR A 160 10.65 10.05 8.25
N THR A 161 11.38 9.11 8.82
CA THR A 161 12.83 9.17 8.93
C THR A 161 13.45 8.14 8.01
N TYR A 162 14.57 8.47 7.39
CA TYR A 162 15.29 7.54 6.53
C TYR A 162 16.79 7.62 6.78
N ASN A 163 17.49 6.54 6.45
CA ASN A 163 18.95 6.49 6.37
C ASN A 163 19.32 5.77 5.08
N ALA A 164 20.05 6.43 4.20
CA ALA A 164 20.51 5.90 2.91
C ALA A 164 21.84 6.54 2.53
N ALA A 165 22.83 5.73 2.18
CA ALA A 165 24.16 6.18 1.79
C ALA A 165 24.24 6.62 0.32
N THR A 166 23.28 6.19 -0.50
CA THR A 166 23.24 6.41 -1.94
C THR A 166 21.85 6.90 -2.37
N PRO A 167 21.70 7.50 -3.56
CA PRO A 167 20.38 7.85 -4.10
C PRO A 167 19.48 6.62 -4.24
N GLN A 168 18.33 6.66 -3.59
CA GLN A 168 17.35 5.58 -3.56
C GLN A 168 16.04 6.01 -4.20
N PHE A 169 15.25 5.04 -4.67
CA PHE A 169 13.86 5.27 -5.06
C PHE A 169 12.92 4.82 -3.93
N LEU A 170 12.29 5.79 -3.29
CA LEU A 170 11.38 5.57 -2.17
C LEU A 170 9.95 5.41 -2.69
N VAL A 171 9.30 4.32 -2.29
CA VAL A 171 7.89 4.03 -2.57
C VAL A 171 7.08 4.18 -1.30
N PHE A 172 5.95 4.88 -1.38
CA PHE A 172 5.00 5.01 -0.27
C PHE A 172 3.78 4.13 -0.50
N SER A 173 3.30 3.49 0.54
CA SER A 173 2.05 2.71 0.54
C SER A 173 0.81 3.64 0.60
N GLU A 174 0.85 4.76 -0.13
CA GLU A 174 -0.23 5.73 -0.18
C GLU A 174 -0.73 5.91 -1.60
N ILE A 175 -2.01 6.26 -1.75
CA ILE A 175 -2.59 6.51 -3.07
C ILE A 175 -2.09 7.86 -3.57
N TYR A 176 -1.53 7.88 -4.78
CA TYR A 176 -1.16 9.12 -5.45
C TYR A 176 -2.40 9.95 -5.84
N TYR A 177 -2.37 11.21 -5.47
CA TYR A 177 -3.33 12.23 -5.93
C TYR A 177 -2.62 13.25 -6.81
N PRO A 178 -3.24 13.75 -7.90
CA PRO A 178 -2.66 14.78 -8.76
C PRO A 178 -2.39 16.10 -8.02
N GLU A 179 -1.39 16.83 -8.49
CA GLU A 179 -0.72 17.96 -7.85
C GLU A 179 -1.61 19.06 -7.22
N ALA A 180 -2.75 19.38 -7.81
CA ALA A 180 -3.60 20.48 -7.32
C ALA A 180 -4.28 20.19 -5.96
N LYS A 181 -4.35 18.91 -5.55
CA LYS A 181 -4.98 18.43 -4.30
C LYS A 181 -4.24 17.21 -3.72
N GLY A 182 -3.01 16.98 -4.16
CA GLY A 182 -2.25 15.79 -3.87
C GLY A 182 -1.24 15.96 -2.74
N TRP A 183 -0.42 14.95 -2.57
CA TRP A 183 0.67 14.95 -1.64
C TRP A 183 1.78 15.90 -2.09
N HIS A 184 2.26 16.71 -1.16
CA HIS A 184 3.49 17.48 -1.29
C HIS A 184 4.57 16.79 -0.47
N VAL A 185 5.74 16.56 -1.06
CA VAL A 185 6.85 15.91 -0.37
C VAL A 185 7.92 16.95 -0.06
N TYR A 186 8.37 16.96 1.16
CA TYR A 186 9.47 17.81 1.66
C TYR A 186 10.59 16.90 2.15
N ILE A 187 11.82 17.20 1.74
CA ILE A 187 13.02 16.52 2.23
C ILE A 187 13.83 17.54 3.03
N ASP A 188 14.06 17.25 4.33
CA ASP A 188 14.79 18.12 5.25
C ASP A 188 14.24 19.56 5.25
N GLY A 189 12.92 19.69 5.17
CA GLY A 189 12.21 20.98 5.20
C GLY A 189 12.27 21.81 3.90
N LYS A 190 12.68 21.19 2.79
CA LYS A 190 12.80 21.83 1.47
C LYS A 190 11.90 21.16 0.46
#